data_74e6efb9e7e4455a398245d09462b79a
#
_entry.id   74e6efb9e7e4455a398245d09462b79a
#
_cell.length_a   1.000
_cell.length_b   1.000
_cell.length_c   1.000
_cell.angle_alpha   90.00
_cell.angle_beta   90.00
_cell.angle_gamma   90.00
#
_symmetry.space_group_name_H-M   'P 1'
#
loop_
_entity.id
_entity.type
_entity.pdbx_description
1 polymer ?
#
loop_
_entity_poly.entity_id
_entity_poly.type
_entity_poly.pdbx_seq_one_letter_code
_entity_poly.pdbx_strand_id
1 'polypeptide(L)'
;MLAADLQLRHQTGSRQSLATALARLSACCVTEPRRWSAQEIIARLDEVAGTTVFGDLVRGQFEVDGYPDYEAVLTRAGGQFANAGAEFEDTAPWAAERYELMQAGPWCEDACCWRARANQFAFLPL
;
A
#
# COMPACT_ATOMS: atom_id res chain seq x y z
N MET A 1 1.66 -3.24 -6.06
CA MET A 1 1.60 -3.57 -4.61
C MET A 1 1.19 -2.38 -3.76
N LEU A 2 1.78 -1.18 -3.91
CA LEU A 2 1.40 0.02 -3.15
C LEU A 2 -0.09 0.37 -3.27
N ALA A 3 -0.63 0.36 -4.49
CA ALA A 3 -2.05 0.64 -4.73
C ALA A 3 -2.98 -0.33 -3.97
N ALA A 4 -2.63 -1.62 -3.95
CA ALA A 4 -3.39 -2.62 -3.23
C ALA A 4 -3.36 -2.39 -1.71
N ASP A 5 -2.21 -2.04 -1.14
CA ASP A 5 -2.08 -1.81 0.29
C ASP A 5 -2.85 -0.55 0.73
N LEU A 6 -2.71 0.56 0.01
CA LEU A 6 -3.44 1.79 0.28
C LEU A 6 -4.97 1.60 0.17
N GLN A 7 -5.43 0.92 -0.88
CA GLN A 7 -6.84 0.67 -1.08
C GLN A 7 -7.41 -0.29 -0.03
N LEU A 8 -6.65 -1.33 0.35
CA LEU A 8 -7.03 -2.26 1.40
C LEU A 8 -7.15 -1.55 2.77
N ARG A 9 -6.18 -0.71 3.12
CA ARG A 9 -6.23 0.12 4.34
C ARG A 9 -7.43 1.04 4.32
N HIS A 10 -7.66 1.75 3.22
CA HIS A 10 -8.80 2.65 3.09
C HIS A 10 -10.14 1.92 3.28
N GLN A 11 -10.38 0.81 2.58
CA GLN A 11 -11.62 0.04 2.69
C GLN A 11 -11.83 -0.58 4.08
N THR A 12 -10.77 -0.92 4.79
CA THR A 12 -10.86 -1.60 6.08
C THR A 12 -10.66 -0.66 7.28
N GLY A 13 -10.50 0.65 7.06
CA GLY A 13 -10.14 1.61 8.10
C GLY A 13 -8.83 1.21 8.79
N SER A 14 -7.84 0.85 7.99
CA SER A 14 -6.50 0.43 8.40
C SER A 14 -6.43 -0.85 9.26
N ARG A 15 -7.52 -1.60 9.36
CA ARG A 15 -7.53 -2.89 10.08
C ARG A 15 -6.79 -4.00 9.34
N GLN A 16 -6.65 -3.86 8.03
CA GLN A 16 -5.93 -4.80 7.16
C GLN A 16 -4.87 -4.06 6.35
N SER A 17 -3.76 -4.75 6.12
CA SER A 17 -2.70 -4.31 5.21
C SER A 17 -2.33 -5.46 4.28
N LEU A 18 -1.59 -5.16 3.22
CA LEU A 18 -1.06 -6.20 2.35
C LEU A 18 -0.20 -7.20 3.13
N ALA A 19 0.60 -6.71 4.09
CA ALA A 19 1.43 -7.56 4.93
C ALA A 19 0.60 -8.52 5.79
N THR A 20 -0.49 -8.04 6.40
CA THR A 20 -1.39 -8.90 7.19
C THR A 20 -2.15 -9.91 6.34
N ALA A 21 -2.58 -9.52 5.13
CA ALA A 21 -3.24 -10.43 4.19
C ALA A 21 -2.29 -11.54 3.72
N LEU A 22 -1.04 -11.19 3.37
CA LEU A 22 -0.02 -12.17 2.97
C LEU A 22 0.37 -13.11 4.12
N ALA A 23 0.51 -12.60 5.35
CA ALA A 23 0.80 -13.43 6.51
C ALA A 23 -0.33 -14.44 6.78
N ARG A 24 -1.59 -14.02 6.67
CA ARG A 24 -2.75 -14.92 6.79
C ARG A 24 -2.79 -15.96 5.68
N LEU A 25 -2.56 -15.54 4.42
CA LEU A 25 -2.48 -16.46 3.29
C LEU A 25 -1.39 -17.50 3.51
N SER A 26 -0.22 -17.10 3.97
CA SER A 26 0.89 -18.00 4.28
C SER A 26 0.51 -19.00 5.37
N ALA A 27 -0.14 -18.54 6.43
CA ALA A 27 -0.49 -19.39 7.57
C ALA A 27 -1.60 -20.39 7.28
N CYS A 28 -2.61 -20.00 6.46
CA CYS A 28 -3.76 -20.88 6.22
C CYS A 28 -3.59 -21.82 5.04
N CYS A 29 -2.92 -21.35 3.99
CA CYS A 29 -3.27 -21.90 2.68
C CYS A 29 -2.06 -22.32 1.84
N VAL A 30 -0.85 -21.87 2.16
CA VAL A 30 0.37 -22.19 1.39
C VAL A 30 1.19 -23.33 2.03
N THR A 31 0.64 -24.00 3.01
CA THR A 31 1.30 -25.10 3.72
C THR A 31 1.37 -26.40 2.91
N GLU A 32 0.50 -26.56 1.91
CA GLU A 32 0.53 -27.73 1.04
C GLU A 32 1.35 -27.48 -0.22
N PRO A 33 2.27 -28.39 -0.59
CA PRO A 33 3.08 -28.26 -1.80
C PRO A 33 2.24 -28.58 -3.04
N ARG A 34 1.42 -27.61 -3.47
CA ARG A 34 0.66 -27.69 -4.72
C ARG A 34 0.94 -26.49 -5.61
N ARG A 35 0.66 -26.63 -6.89
CA ARG A 35 0.69 -25.47 -7.80
C ARG A 35 -0.56 -24.64 -7.61
N TRP A 36 -0.37 -23.35 -7.36
CA TRP A 36 -1.41 -22.36 -7.29
C TRP A 36 -1.48 -21.57 -8.59
N SER A 37 -2.65 -21.39 -9.13
CA SER A 37 -2.86 -20.41 -10.20
C SER A 37 -2.89 -19.00 -9.63
N ALA A 38 -2.61 -18.00 -10.45
CA ALA A 38 -2.71 -16.60 -10.03
C ALA A 38 -4.12 -16.24 -9.56
N GLN A 39 -5.15 -16.76 -10.22
CA GLN A 39 -6.55 -16.54 -9.85
C GLN A 39 -6.89 -17.11 -8.47
N GLU A 40 -6.40 -18.32 -8.16
CA GLU A 40 -6.60 -18.91 -6.84
C GLU A 40 -5.93 -18.10 -5.73
N ILE A 41 -4.71 -17.60 -5.96
CA ILE A 41 -3.99 -16.77 -5.00
C ILE A 41 -4.76 -15.47 -4.75
N ILE A 42 -5.23 -14.81 -5.80
CA ILE A 42 -6.00 -13.56 -5.70
C ILE A 42 -7.31 -13.78 -4.96
N ALA A 43 -8.06 -14.82 -5.30
CA ALA A 43 -9.30 -15.16 -4.61
C ALA A 43 -9.08 -15.45 -3.12
N ARG A 44 -7.98 -16.13 -2.78
CA ARG A 44 -7.62 -16.38 -1.38
C ARG A 44 -7.17 -15.14 -0.63
N LEU A 45 -6.46 -14.23 -1.29
CA LEU A 45 -6.11 -12.95 -0.70
C LEU A 45 -7.35 -12.13 -0.35
N ASP A 46 -8.32 -12.06 -1.25
CA ASP A 46 -9.60 -11.39 -0.99
C ASP A 46 -10.36 -12.05 0.16
N GLU A 47 -10.40 -13.38 0.20
CA GLU A 47 -11.05 -14.12 1.27
C GLU A 47 -10.41 -13.87 2.65
N VAL A 48 -9.09 -13.99 2.77
CA VAL A 48 -8.39 -13.78 4.06
C VAL A 48 -8.38 -12.32 4.51
N ALA A 49 -8.44 -11.38 3.56
CA ALA A 49 -8.56 -9.96 3.85
C ALA A 49 -10.00 -9.50 4.10
N GLY A 50 -11.00 -10.32 3.71
CA GLY A 50 -12.41 -9.99 3.81
C GLY A 50 -12.82 -8.83 2.89
N THR A 51 -12.22 -8.76 1.70
CA THR A 51 -12.43 -7.70 0.70
C THR A 51 -12.46 -8.28 -0.70
N THR A 52 -12.64 -7.41 -1.72
CA THR A 52 -12.52 -7.75 -3.15
C THR A 52 -11.41 -6.96 -3.84
N VAL A 53 -10.58 -6.27 -3.07
CA VAL A 53 -9.57 -5.32 -3.58
C VAL A 53 -8.62 -5.95 -4.59
N PHE A 54 -8.13 -7.16 -4.29
CA PHE A 54 -7.15 -7.80 -5.15
C PHE A 54 -7.76 -8.26 -6.47
N GLY A 55 -8.95 -8.85 -6.43
CA GLY A 55 -9.69 -9.24 -7.63
C GLY A 55 -10.08 -8.04 -8.49
N ASP A 56 -10.52 -6.96 -7.87
CA ASP A 56 -10.92 -5.74 -8.57
C ASP A 56 -9.73 -5.05 -9.25
N LEU A 57 -8.58 -4.97 -8.57
CA LEU A 57 -7.35 -4.42 -9.15
C LEU A 57 -6.86 -5.23 -10.34
N VAL A 58 -6.87 -6.56 -10.22
CA VAL A 58 -6.44 -7.44 -11.33
C VAL A 58 -7.40 -7.31 -12.51
N ARG A 59 -8.70 -7.30 -12.25
CA ARG A 59 -9.71 -7.15 -13.29
C ARG A 59 -9.57 -5.82 -14.02
N GLY A 60 -9.41 -4.72 -13.27
CA GLY A 60 -9.17 -3.41 -13.86
C GLY A 60 -7.90 -3.33 -14.69
N GLN A 61 -6.85 -4.08 -14.35
CA GLN A 61 -5.62 -4.14 -15.16
C GLN A 61 -5.80 -4.87 -16.49
N PHE A 62 -6.66 -5.89 -16.55
CA PHE A 62 -6.91 -6.62 -17.78
C PHE A 62 -7.90 -5.91 -18.72
N GLU A 63 -8.75 -5.03 -18.18
CA GLU A 63 -9.72 -4.26 -18.96
C GLU A 63 -9.11 -3.01 -19.60
N VAL A 64 -7.99 -2.54 -19.08
CA VAL A 64 -7.28 -1.35 -19.58
C VAL A 64 -5.94 -1.82 -20.16
N ASP A 65 -5.77 -1.67 -21.47
CA ASP A 65 -4.48 -1.85 -22.14
C ASP A 65 -3.49 -0.82 -21.60
N GLY A 66 -2.77 -1.17 -20.54
CA GLY A 66 -1.80 -0.27 -19.96
C GLY A 66 -1.39 -0.62 -18.53
N TYR A 67 -0.53 0.22 -17.97
CA TYR A 67 -0.15 0.14 -16.58
C TYR A 67 -1.29 0.66 -15.68
N PRO A 68 -1.39 0.18 -14.42
CA PRO A 68 -2.31 0.75 -13.45
C PRO A 68 -2.15 2.26 -13.35
N ASP A 69 -3.25 2.96 -13.15
CA ASP A 69 -3.23 4.42 -12.93
C ASP A 69 -2.61 4.75 -11.57
N TYR A 70 -1.27 4.72 -11.54
CA TYR A 70 -0.49 5.09 -10.34
C TYR A 70 -0.67 6.55 -9.96
N GLU A 71 -0.91 7.41 -10.94
CA GLU A 71 -1.07 8.84 -10.71
C GLU A 71 -2.34 9.11 -9.89
N ALA A 72 -3.45 8.46 -10.22
CA ALA A 72 -4.68 8.57 -9.45
C ALA A 72 -4.50 8.05 -8.00
N VAL A 73 -3.77 6.94 -7.81
CA VAL A 73 -3.51 6.40 -6.48
C VAL A 73 -2.62 7.34 -5.66
N LEU A 74 -1.56 7.85 -6.27
CA LEU A 74 -0.64 8.79 -5.61
C LEU A 74 -1.33 10.11 -5.26
N THR A 75 -2.16 10.64 -6.16
CA THR A 75 -2.95 11.84 -5.92
C THR A 75 -3.91 11.65 -4.74
N ARG A 76 -4.61 10.52 -4.66
CA ARG A 76 -5.48 10.20 -3.52
C ARG A 76 -4.71 10.09 -2.21
N ALA A 77 -3.49 9.57 -2.25
CA ALA A 77 -2.60 9.53 -1.10
C ALA A 77 -1.94 10.89 -0.78
N GLY A 78 -2.19 11.91 -1.59
CA GLY A 78 -1.65 13.26 -1.42
C GLY A 78 -0.22 13.41 -1.95
N GLY A 79 0.29 12.46 -2.73
CA GLY A 79 1.62 12.54 -3.31
C GLY A 79 1.61 13.33 -4.62
N GLN A 80 2.49 14.31 -4.74
CA GLN A 80 2.75 15.05 -5.96
C GLN A 80 4.26 15.01 -6.25
N PHE A 81 4.60 14.70 -7.50
CA PHE A 81 6.00 14.73 -7.94
C PHE A 81 6.26 16.02 -8.71
N ALA A 82 7.08 16.87 -8.13
CA ALA A 82 7.60 18.07 -8.78
C ALA A 82 9.08 17.87 -9.15
N ASN A 83 9.60 18.74 -10.01
CA ASN A 83 11.01 18.69 -10.42
C ASN A 83 12.00 18.78 -9.24
N ALA A 84 11.56 19.27 -8.09
CA ALA A 84 12.37 19.45 -6.88
C ALA A 84 12.24 18.29 -5.87
N GLY A 85 11.38 17.28 -6.13
CA GLY A 85 11.15 16.17 -5.21
C GLY A 85 9.68 15.79 -5.07
N ALA A 86 9.36 14.97 -4.07
CA ALA A 86 8.02 14.59 -3.75
C ALA A 86 7.44 15.52 -2.68
N GLU A 87 6.28 16.07 -2.94
CA GLU A 87 5.49 16.84 -1.97
C GLU A 87 4.29 16.02 -1.54
N PHE A 88 3.85 16.19 -0.29
CA PHE A 88 2.72 15.45 0.26
C PHE A 88 1.69 16.39 0.85
N GLU A 89 0.44 16.19 0.46
CA GLU A 89 -0.71 16.91 0.97
C GLU A 89 -1.40 16.10 2.08
N ASP A 90 -1.50 16.68 3.29
CA ASP A 90 -2.05 15.98 4.46
C ASP A 90 -3.58 16.01 4.52
N THR A 91 -4.21 16.80 3.66
CA THR A 91 -5.68 16.88 3.52
C THR A 91 -6.24 15.93 2.47
N ALA A 92 -5.37 15.19 1.78
CA ALA A 92 -5.77 14.24 0.75
C ALA A 92 -6.64 13.10 1.33
N PRO A 93 -7.55 12.52 0.52
CA PRO A 93 -8.51 11.50 0.99
C PRO A 93 -7.87 10.28 1.66
N TRP A 94 -6.67 9.89 1.25
CA TRP A 94 -5.94 8.73 1.79
C TRP A 94 -4.64 9.12 2.50
N ALA A 95 -4.56 10.34 3.02
CA ALA A 95 -3.39 10.81 3.76
C ALA A 95 -3.13 9.99 5.03
N ALA A 96 -4.19 9.60 5.74
CA ALA A 96 -4.08 8.78 6.94
C ALA A 96 -3.47 7.40 6.63
N GLU A 97 -3.93 6.73 5.58
CA GLU A 97 -3.44 5.44 5.13
C GLU A 97 -1.97 5.52 4.66
N ARG A 98 -1.62 6.62 3.99
CA ARG A 98 -0.22 6.91 3.63
C ARG A 98 0.66 7.01 4.87
N TYR A 99 0.24 7.76 5.89
CA TYR A 99 0.97 7.88 7.14
C TYR A 99 1.20 6.53 7.81
N GLU A 100 0.17 5.71 7.90
CA GLU A 100 0.29 4.39 8.47
C GLU A 100 1.20 3.47 7.66
N LEU A 101 1.11 3.53 6.34
CA LEU A 101 2.00 2.79 5.46
C LEU A 101 3.47 3.16 5.68
N MET A 102 3.75 4.47 5.84
CA MET A 102 5.11 4.97 6.05
C MET A 102 5.65 4.64 7.45
N GLN A 103 4.77 4.46 8.44
CA GLN A 103 5.16 4.11 9.81
C GLN A 103 5.26 2.60 10.05
N ALA A 104 4.55 1.81 9.28
CA ALA A 104 4.45 0.35 9.46
C ALA A 104 5.63 -0.45 8.86
N GLY A 105 6.66 0.23 8.34
CA GLY A 105 7.83 -0.44 7.77
C GLY A 105 8.67 -1.17 8.81
N PRO A 106 9.15 -2.40 8.55
CA PRO A 106 10.05 -3.14 9.44
C PRO A 106 11.41 -2.44 9.65
N TRP A 107 11.61 -1.33 9.00
CA TRP A 107 12.81 -0.50 9.06
C TRP A 107 12.81 0.51 10.21
N CYS A 108 11.76 0.53 11.03
CA CYS A 108 11.58 1.45 12.15
C CYS A 108 11.58 0.76 13.52
N GLU A 109 12.29 -0.35 13.70
CA GLU A 109 12.50 -0.92 15.04
C GLU A 109 13.37 -0.01 15.93
N ASP A 110 14.14 0.86 15.35
CA ASP A 110 14.84 1.92 16.07
C ASP A 110 14.22 3.28 15.71
N ALA A 111 13.72 3.96 16.73
CA ALA A 111 12.94 5.20 16.71
C ALA A 111 13.58 6.41 15.96
N CYS A 112 14.39 6.17 14.94
CA CYS A 112 15.26 7.18 14.34
C CYS A 112 14.95 7.55 12.89
N CYS A 113 14.07 6.83 12.14
CA CYS A 113 14.31 6.88 10.71
C CYS A 113 13.69 8.04 9.96
N TRP A 114 12.49 8.53 10.25
CA TRP A 114 11.91 9.57 9.40
C TRP A 114 11.55 10.88 10.10
N ARG A 115 11.10 10.84 11.35
CA ARG A 115 10.83 12.08 12.10
C ARG A 115 12.09 12.91 12.35
N ALA A 116 13.23 12.26 12.57
CA ALA A 116 14.50 12.95 12.76
C ALA A 116 15.06 13.53 11.45
N ARG A 117 14.83 12.88 10.30
CA ARG A 117 15.29 13.39 9.00
C ARG A 117 14.43 14.52 8.45
N ALA A 118 13.12 14.48 8.62
CA ALA A 118 12.24 15.58 8.19
C ALA A 118 12.60 16.90 8.91
N ASN A 119 12.99 16.84 10.18
CA ASN A 119 13.44 18.01 10.92
C ASN A 119 14.90 18.43 10.62
N GLN A 120 15.74 17.54 10.07
CA GLN A 120 17.12 17.90 9.70
C GLN A 120 17.23 18.63 8.37
N PHE A 121 16.26 18.49 7.48
CA PHE A 121 16.24 19.25 6.21
C PHE A 121 15.59 20.64 6.34
N ALA A 122 14.95 20.95 7.47
CA ALA A 122 14.32 22.24 7.71
C ALA A 122 15.31 23.33 8.18
N PHE A 123 16.59 23.03 8.38
CA PHE A 123 17.59 23.98 8.86
C PHE A 123 18.90 23.93 8.05
N LEU A 124 18.84 24.31 6.77
CA LEU A 124 19.97 24.86 6.07
C LEU A 124 19.56 26.24 5.55
N PRO A 125 19.94 27.33 6.25
CA PRO A 125 19.84 28.67 5.66
C PRO A 125 20.82 28.76 4.50
N LEU A 126 20.35 29.29 3.40
CA LEU A 126 21.17 29.75 2.30
C LEU A 126 22.13 30.86 2.75
#